data_758ffff0c0442b320d62ace39f984f94
#
_entry.id   758ffff0c0442b320d62ace39f984f94
#
_cell.length_a   1.000
_cell.length_b   1.000
_cell.length_c   1.000
_cell.angle_alpha   90.00
_cell.angle_beta   90.00
_cell.angle_gamma   90.00
#
_symmetry.space_group_name_H-M   'P 1'
#
loop_
_entity.id
_entity.type
_entity.pdbx_description
1 polymer ?
#
loop_
_entity_poly.entity_id
_entity_poly.type
_entity_poly.pdbx_seq_one_letter_code
_entity_poly.pdbx_strand_id
1 'polypeptide(L)'
;MFNDFNGQAKQDKFVLTLLNNKTNGFFVELGSSHPISYNNTYILENKYNWNGIMLEYDKEWLEIYKEQRPNSLHIFGDAQDHNYLTLFRENNVPKTIDYLQIDLEVDNFSTLNTTKKIDEQILNEYKFATVTFEHDFYSSEDDNDVWAITRKKSREIFLKRGYVLVFPDVQLPSNTFYRGKQCGAFEDWYAHPDLVNVDLINRYKTDKSLTFSDISY
;
A
#
# COMPACT_ATOMS: atom_id res chain seq x y z
N MET A 1 -3.77 16.69 -20.66
CA MET A 1 -4.38 15.38 -20.30
C MET A 1 -4.29 15.29 -18.78
N PHE A 2 -5.40 15.31 -18.07
CA PHE A 2 -5.39 15.08 -16.64
C PHE A 2 -4.92 13.64 -16.42
N ASN A 3 -3.88 13.44 -15.62
CA ASN A 3 -3.51 12.11 -15.16
C ASN A 3 -4.72 11.55 -14.40
N ASP A 4 -5.34 10.50 -14.92
CA ASP A 4 -6.52 9.89 -14.28
C ASP A 4 -6.20 9.17 -12.97
N PHE A 5 -4.91 9.06 -12.62
CA PHE A 5 -4.38 8.36 -11.45
C PHE A 5 -3.44 9.26 -10.66
N ASN A 6 -3.49 9.17 -9.34
CA ASN A 6 -2.86 10.12 -8.42
C ASN A 6 -1.70 9.54 -7.60
N GLY A 7 -1.70 8.24 -7.35
CA GLY A 7 -0.63 7.56 -6.61
C GLY A 7 0.76 7.83 -7.21
N GLN A 8 1.78 7.91 -6.36
CA GLN A 8 3.16 8.22 -6.74
C GLN A 8 3.69 7.34 -7.88
N ALA A 9 3.40 6.05 -7.83
CA ALA A 9 3.74 5.05 -8.85
C ALA A 9 2.49 4.45 -9.51
N LYS A 10 1.35 5.14 -9.47
CA LYS A 10 0.08 4.63 -10.00
C LYS A 10 -0.44 3.38 -9.30
N GLN A 11 -0.26 3.30 -7.99
CA GLN A 11 -0.79 2.23 -7.14
C GLN A 11 -2.31 2.14 -7.27
N ASP A 12 -3.00 3.28 -7.31
CA ASP A 12 -4.43 3.39 -7.58
C ASP A 12 -4.86 2.75 -8.92
N LYS A 13 -4.04 2.86 -9.97
CA LYS A 13 -4.28 2.19 -11.25
C LYS A 13 -4.14 0.67 -11.13
N PHE A 14 -3.11 0.19 -10.43
CA PHE A 14 -2.93 -1.23 -10.14
C PHE A 14 -4.15 -1.82 -9.43
N VAL A 15 -4.59 -1.16 -8.35
CA VAL A 15 -5.75 -1.58 -7.56
C VAL A 15 -7.01 -1.65 -8.42
N LEU A 16 -7.32 -0.58 -9.15
CA LEU A 16 -8.51 -0.51 -10.00
C LEU A 16 -8.47 -1.54 -11.14
N THR A 17 -7.30 -1.79 -11.72
CA THR A 17 -7.13 -2.80 -12.77
C THR A 17 -7.45 -4.20 -12.25
N LEU A 18 -6.86 -4.59 -11.11
CA LEU A 18 -7.08 -5.92 -10.56
C LEU A 18 -8.49 -6.12 -10.01
N LEU A 19 -9.17 -5.04 -9.62
CA LEU A 19 -10.53 -5.05 -9.10
C LEU A 19 -11.58 -4.62 -10.14
N ASN A 20 -11.21 -4.63 -11.43
CA ASN A 20 -12.11 -4.33 -12.55
C ASN A 20 -12.89 -3.00 -12.37
N ASN A 21 -12.17 -1.93 -12.00
CA ASN A 21 -12.72 -0.60 -11.73
C ASN A 21 -13.85 -0.60 -10.69
N LYS A 22 -13.72 -1.43 -9.66
CA LYS A 22 -14.69 -1.53 -8.57
C LYS A 22 -15.05 -0.16 -8.00
N THR A 23 -16.33 0.07 -7.78
CA THR A 23 -16.87 1.19 -7.01
C THR A 23 -17.29 0.74 -5.61
N ASN A 24 -17.41 1.68 -4.67
CA ASN A 24 -17.83 1.41 -3.29
C ASN A 24 -16.92 0.39 -2.58
N GLY A 25 -15.61 0.47 -2.81
CA GLY A 25 -14.61 -0.35 -2.14
C GLY A 25 -14.22 0.20 -0.76
N PHE A 26 -13.43 -0.59 -0.04
CA PHE A 26 -12.87 -0.21 1.25
C PHE A 26 -11.35 -0.35 1.25
N PHE A 27 -10.65 0.67 1.78
CA PHE A 27 -9.20 0.66 1.90
C PHE A 27 -8.70 0.87 3.32
N VAL A 28 -7.47 0.47 3.56
CA VAL A 28 -6.65 0.84 4.73
C VAL A 28 -5.34 1.41 4.20
N GLU A 29 -5.02 2.64 4.57
CA GLU A 29 -3.82 3.35 4.15
C GLU A 29 -3.00 3.75 5.38
N LEU A 30 -1.80 3.22 5.47
CA LEU A 30 -0.86 3.46 6.58
C LEU A 30 0.32 4.27 6.06
N GLY A 31 0.50 5.48 6.59
CA GLY A 31 1.38 6.50 6.04
C GLY A 31 0.72 7.21 4.86
N SER A 32 -0.38 7.90 5.14
CA SER A 32 -1.19 8.50 4.07
C SER A 32 -0.66 9.87 3.59
N SER A 33 0.27 10.49 4.33
CA SER A 33 0.93 11.75 3.95
C SER A 33 -0.06 12.83 3.47
N HIS A 34 0.21 13.53 2.38
CA HIS A 34 -0.66 14.56 1.84
C HIS A 34 -1.99 13.97 1.32
N PRO A 35 -3.17 14.53 1.68
CA PRO A 35 -4.47 13.96 1.37
C PRO A 35 -4.82 13.85 -0.11
N ILE A 36 -4.14 14.60 -0.97
CA ILE A 36 -4.40 14.65 -2.42
C ILE A 36 -3.15 14.27 -3.22
N SER A 37 -2.06 15.05 -3.08
CA SER A 37 -0.88 14.91 -3.94
C SER A 37 -0.14 13.62 -3.66
N TYR A 38 0.05 12.81 -4.69
CA TYR A 38 0.70 11.49 -4.64
C TYR A 38 0.01 10.47 -3.71
N ASN A 39 -1.19 10.78 -3.22
CA ASN A 39 -1.93 9.91 -2.33
C ASN A 39 -2.55 8.74 -3.10
N ASN A 40 -2.34 7.52 -2.60
CA ASN A 40 -2.67 6.28 -3.27
C ASN A 40 -4.18 5.95 -3.26
N THR A 41 -4.95 6.59 -2.39
CA THR A 41 -6.38 6.33 -2.21
C THR A 41 -7.28 7.51 -2.59
N TYR A 42 -6.71 8.68 -2.92
CA TYR A 42 -7.49 9.86 -3.26
C TYR A 42 -8.48 9.62 -4.42
N ILE A 43 -8.01 9.03 -5.53
CA ILE A 43 -8.87 8.74 -6.68
C ILE A 43 -9.92 7.68 -6.35
N LEU A 44 -9.58 6.69 -5.54
CA LEU A 44 -10.50 5.64 -5.10
C LEU A 44 -11.68 6.24 -4.34
N GLU A 45 -11.42 7.16 -3.40
CA GLU A 45 -12.48 7.87 -2.68
C GLU A 45 -13.24 8.85 -3.58
N ASN A 46 -12.53 9.72 -4.29
CA ASN A 46 -13.12 10.86 -4.99
C ASN A 46 -13.91 10.48 -6.25
N LYS A 47 -13.41 9.50 -7.04
CA LYS A 47 -14.03 9.10 -8.32
C LYS A 47 -14.79 7.78 -8.24
N TYR A 48 -14.38 6.86 -7.37
CA TYR A 48 -14.95 5.50 -7.32
C TYR A 48 -15.81 5.26 -6.08
N ASN A 49 -16.06 6.31 -5.29
CA ASN A 49 -16.90 6.26 -4.09
C ASN A 49 -16.45 5.22 -3.04
N TRP A 50 -15.13 5.06 -2.89
CA TRP A 50 -14.58 4.23 -1.84
C TRP A 50 -14.58 4.99 -0.51
N ASN A 51 -14.43 4.27 0.58
CA ASN A 51 -14.12 4.81 1.91
C ASN A 51 -13.09 3.91 2.58
N GLY A 52 -12.54 4.37 3.70
CA GLY A 52 -11.54 3.57 4.37
C GLY A 52 -11.05 4.18 5.67
N ILE A 53 -9.92 3.64 6.13
CA ILE A 53 -9.18 4.13 7.27
C ILE A 53 -7.82 4.61 6.78
N MET A 54 -7.44 5.82 7.19
CA MET A 54 -6.12 6.41 6.93
C MET A 54 -5.44 6.70 8.26
N LEU A 55 -4.21 6.22 8.41
CA LEU A 55 -3.33 6.57 9.52
C LEU A 55 -2.24 7.51 9.03
N GLU A 56 -2.04 8.61 9.75
CA GLU A 56 -0.99 9.58 9.48
C GLU A 56 -0.38 10.08 10.80
N TYR A 57 0.93 10.16 10.83
CA TYR A 57 1.68 10.65 11.99
C TYR A 57 1.79 12.18 12.01
N ASP A 58 1.84 12.81 10.84
CA ASP A 58 2.05 14.25 10.74
C ASP A 58 0.73 15.02 10.91
N LYS A 59 0.70 15.83 11.97
CA LYS A 59 -0.48 16.63 12.35
C LYS A 59 -0.83 17.71 11.34
N GLU A 60 0.11 18.15 10.53
CA GLU A 60 -0.14 19.24 9.57
C GLU A 60 -1.24 18.89 8.56
N TRP A 61 -1.40 17.60 8.26
CA TRP A 61 -2.39 17.14 7.30
C TRP A 61 -3.80 17.00 7.84
N LEU A 62 -4.01 16.95 9.16
CA LEU A 62 -5.30 16.62 9.79
C LEU A 62 -6.46 17.49 9.32
N GLU A 63 -6.28 18.80 9.28
CA GLU A 63 -7.38 19.71 8.90
C GLU A 63 -7.70 19.59 7.41
N ILE A 64 -6.68 19.38 6.57
CA ILE A 64 -6.85 19.18 5.13
C ILE A 64 -7.57 17.84 4.87
N TYR A 65 -7.25 16.79 5.62
CA TYR A 65 -7.96 15.52 5.51
C TYR A 65 -9.46 15.65 5.81
N LYS A 66 -9.83 16.33 6.87
CA LYS A 66 -11.24 16.55 7.24
C LYS A 66 -12.03 17.24 6.13
N GLU A 67 -11.42 18.19 5.45
CA GLU A 67 -12.03 18.93 4.35
C GLU A 67 -12.06 18.14 3.04
N GLN A 68 -10.95 17.52 2.66
CA GLN A 68 -10.72 16.94 1.34
C GLN A 68 -11.07 15.46 1.22
N ARG A 69 -11.15 14.74 2.36
CA ARG A 69 -11.38 13.29 2.43
C ARG A 69 -12.51 12.93 3.42
N PRO A 70 -13.72 13.52 3.26
CA PRO A 70 -14.78 13.45 4.26
C PRO A 70 -15.41 12.06 4.40
N ASN A 71 -15.23 11.16 3.45
CA ASN A 71 -15.85 9.83 3.45
C ASN A 71 -15.03 8.77 4.17
N SER A 72 -13.81 9.09 4.57
CA SER A 72 -12.89 8.15 5.21
C SER A 72 -12.56 8.56 6.64
N LEU A 73 -12.24 7.58 7.48
CA LEU A 73 -11.81 7.81 8.86
C LEU A 73 -10.33 8.16 8.89
N HIS A 74 -10.01 9.30 9.48
CA HIS A 74 -8.62 9.71 9.70
C HIS A 74 -8.22 9.43 11.14
N ILE A 75 -7.11 8.73 11.30
CA ILE A 75 -6.50 8.44 12.59
C ILE A 75 -5.12 9.08 12.60
N PHE A 76 -4.93 9.98 13.55
CA PHE A 76 -3.64 10.57 13.80
C PHE A 76 -2.88 9.70 14.81
N GLY A 77 -1.64 9.35 14.50
CA GLY A 77 -0.76 8.64 15.42
C GLY A 77 0.26 7.75 14.71
N ASP A 78 1.17 7.19 15.51
CA ASP A 78 2.12 6.20 15.02
C ASP A 78 1.40 4.89 14.69
N ALA A 79 1.55 4.41 13.47
CA ALA A 79 0.96 3.15 13.02
C ALA A 79 1.40 1.95 13.89
N GLN A 80 2.56 2.02 14.54
CA GLN A 80 3.06 1.00 15.45
C GLN A 80 2.31 0.94 16.79
N ASP A 81 1.62 1.99 17.21
CA ASP A 81 0.98 2.08 18.54
C ASP A 81 -0.45 1.50 18.57
N HIS A 82 -1.07 1.28 17.42
CA HIS A 82 -2.45 0.83 17.36
C HIS A 82 -2.62 -0.67 17.60
N ASN A 83 -3.73 -1.04 18.27
CA ASN A 83 -4.25 -2.40 18.25
C ASN A 83 -5.20 -2.53 17.04
N TYR A 84 -4.72 -3.13 15.95
CA TYR A 84 -5.47 -3.23 14.70
C TYR A 84 -6.74 -4.07 14.83
N LEU A 85 -6.76 -5.10 15.66
CA LEU A 85 -7.97 -5.90 15.86
C LEU A 85 -9.07 -5.08 16.54
N THR A 86 -8.74 -4.33 17.57
CA THR A 86 -9.66 -3.41 18.24
C THR A 86 -10.11 -2.31 17.29
N LEU A 87 -9.18 -1.66 16.61
CA LEU A 87 -9.44 -0.60 15.64
C LEU A 87 -10.43 -1.04 14.56
N PHE A 88 -10.22 -2.23 13.99
CA PHE A 88 -11.07 -2.75 12.91
C PHE A 88 -12.47 -3.12 13.42
N ARG A 89 -12.57 -3.71 14.61
CA ARG A 89 -13.87 -4.07 15.22
C ARG A 89 -14.71 -2.85 15.60
N GLU A 90 -14.09 -1.86 16.23
CA GLU A 90 -14.78 -0.63 16.65
C GLU A 90 -15.29 0.21 15.47
N ASN A 91 -14.59 0.15 14.33
CA ASN A 91 -14.96 0.86 13.12
C ASN A 91 -15.72 -0.01 12.09
N ASN A 92 -16.15 -1.21 12.49
CA ASN A 92 -16.92 -2.13 11.64
C ASN A 92 -16.26 -2.41 10.28
N VAL A 93 -14.94 -2.53 10.25
CA VAL A 93 -14.17 -2.82 9.03
C VAL A 93 -14.62 -4.16 8.44
N PRO A 94 -14.91 -4.22 7.12
CA PRO A 94 -15.31 -5.47 6.48
C PRO A 94 -14.19 -6.53 6.56
N LYS A 95 -14.56 -7.81 6.68
CA LYS A 95 -13.57 -8.91 6.76
C LYS A 95 -12.77 -9.08 5.46
N THR A 96 -13.33 -8.68 4.34
CA THR A 96 -12.68 -8.60 3.04
C THR A 96 -12.52 -7.14 2.65
N ILE A 97 -11.29 -6.70 2.56
CA ILE A 97 -10.90 -5.31 2.30
C ILE A 97 -10.28 -5.27 0.91
N ASP A 98 -10.57 -4.24 0.14
CA ASP A 98 -10.15 -4.16 -1.24
C ASP A 98 -8.67 -3.76 -1.40
N TYR A 99 -8.18 -2.87 -0.54
CA TYR A 99 -6.82 -2.37 -0.66
C TYR A 99 -6.17 -2.10 0.71
N LEU A 100 -4.93 -2.54 0.84
CA LEU A 100 -4.01 -2.16 1.90
C LEU A 100 -2.80 -1.47 1.30
N GLN A 101 -2.52 -0.26 1.75
CA GLN A 101 -1.27 0.45 1.47
C GLN A 101 -0.47 0.54 2.77
N ILE A 102 0.82 0.19 2.70
CA ILE A 102 1.78 0.35 3.80
C ILE A 102 3.01 1.08 3.26
N ASP A 103 3.16 2.32 3.69
CA ASP A 103 4.20 3.25 3.27
C ASP A 103 4.56 4.12 4.48
N LEU A 104 5.47 3.59 5.30
CA LEU A 104 5.97 4.24 6.52
C LEU A 104 7.49 4.36 6.43
N GLU A 105 8.12 4.90 7.47
CA GLU A 105 9.58 5.00 7.50
C GLU A 105 10.23 3.60 7.55
N VAL A 106 10.97 3.26 6.50
CA VAL A 106 11.66 1.96 6.39
C VAL A 106 12.95 1.95 7.21
N ASP A 107 13.68 3.06 7.25
CA ASP A 107 15.01 3.19 7.88
C ASP A 107 15.01 2.94 9.38
N ASN A 108 13.86 3.07 10.05
CA ASN A 108 13.66 2.80 11.49
C ASN A 108 12.82 1.54 11.77
N PHE A 109 12.58 0.69 10.76
CA PHE A 109 11.72 -0.50 10.83
C PHE A 109 10.22 -0.24 11.06
N SER A 110 9.70 0.99 11.01
CA SER A 110 8.27 1.24 11.22
C SER A 110 7.39 0.45 10.26
N THR A 111 7.73 0.43 8.97
CA THR A 111 7.02 -0.35 7.95
C THR A 111 6.97 -1.84 8.29
N LEU A 112 8.11 -2.45 8.63
CA LEU A 112 8.17 -3.88 8.95
C LEU A 112 7.48 -4.22 10.28
N ASN A 113 7.66 -3.42 11.32
CA ASN A 113 7.07 -3.66 12.63
C ASN A 113 5.54 -3.56 12.57
N THR A 114 5.02 -2.56 11.86
CA THR A 114 3.58 -2.41 11.61
C THR A 114 3.04 -3.61 10.84
N THR A 115 3.75 -4.09 9.81
CA THR A 115 3.34 -5.27 9.04
C THR A 115 3.30 -6.55 9.87
N LYS A 116 4.29 -6.78 10.74
CA LYS A 116 4.27 -7.90 11.69
C LYS A 116 3.07 -7.83 12.62
N LYS A 117 2.76 -6.63 13.12
CA LYS A 117 1.62 -6.41 14.00
C LYS A 117 0.28 -6.68 13.29
N ILE A 118 0.15 -6.27 12.03
CA ILE A 118 -0.99 -6.59 11.17
C ILE A 118 -1.10 -8.10 10.97
N ASP A 119 0.01 -8.78 10.65
CA ASP A 119 0.05 -10.24 10.48
C ASP A 119 -0.46 -10.98 11.72
N GLU A 120 0.04 -10.60 12.89
CA GLU A 120 -0.29 -11.23 14.17
C GLU A 120 -1.74 -10.97 14.60
N GLN A 121 -2.22 -9.73 14.41
CA GLN A 121 -3.48 -9.27 14.98
C GLN A 121 -4.68 -9.50 14.06
N ILE A 122 -4.54 -9.32 12.74
CA ILE A 122 -5.70 -9.28 11.86
C ILE A 122 -5.66 -10.22 10.67
N LEU A 123 -4.53 -10.64 10.12
CA LEU A 123 -4.50 -11.46 8.90
C LEU A 123 -5.04 -12.90 9.08
N ASN A 124 -5.41 -13.29 10.28
CA ASN A 124 -6.20 -14.54 10.51
C ASN A 124 -7.70 -14.35 10.30
N GLU A 125 -8.21 -13.11 10.44
CA GLU A 125 -9.64 -12.78 10.38
C GLU A 125 -10.01 -11.91 9.17
N TYR A 126 -9.07 -11.12 8.68
CA TYR A 126 -9.25 -10.15 7.59
C TYR A 126 -8.35 -10.50 6.42
N LYS A 127 -8.84 -10.25 5.21
CA LYS A 127 -8.06 -10.40 3.97
C LYS A 127 -8.14 -9.13 3.15
N PHE A 128 -7.04 -8.78 2.52
CA PHE A 128 -6.96 -7.68 1.57
C PHE A 128 -6.89 -8.22 0.15
N ALA A 129 -7.66 -7.65 -0.78
CA ALA A 129 -7.64 -8.08 -2.17
C ALA A 129 -6.33 -7.69 -2.85
N THR A 130 -5.87 -6.46 -2.63
CA THR A 130 -4.61 -5.93 -3.16
C THR A 130 -3.79 -5.29 -2.03
N VAL A 131 -2.47 -5.35 -2.16
CA VAL A 131 -1.54 -4.71 -1.21
C VAL A 131 -0.42 -4.04 -2.00
N THR A 132 -0.08 -2.79 -1.65
CA THR A 132 1.18 -2.14 -2.03
C THR A 132 2.01 -1.92 -0.78
N PHE A 133 3.27 -2.27 -0.85
CA PHE A 133 4.16 -2.31 0.30
C PHE A 133 5.51 -1.67 -0.01
N GLU A 134 5.82 -0.57 0.68
CA GLU A 134 7.10 0.11 0.54
C GLU A 134 8.19 -0.58 1.35
N HIS A 135 9.35 -0.78 0.71
CA HIS A 135 10.53 -1.35 1.34
C HIS A 135 11.83 -0.62 1.02
N ASP A 136 11.79 0.32 0.07
CA ASP A 136 12.93 1.17 -0.31
C ASP A 136 14.25 0.43 -0.56
N PHE A 137 14.17 -0.75 -1.13
CA PHE A 137 15.33 -1.64 -1.34
C PHE A 137 16.46 -0.99 -2.14
N TYR A 138 16.16 0.04 -2.93
CA TYR A 138 17.18 0.85 -3.61
C TYR A 138 18.18 1.53 -2.65
N SER A 139 17.83 1.66 -1.37
CA SER A 139 18.68 2.23 -0.33
C SER A 139 19.60 1.19 0.31
N SER A 140 19.38 -0.10 0.07
CA SER A 140 20.15 -1.19 0.64
C SER A 140 21.60 -1.19 0.14
N GLU A 141 22.51 -1.46 1.06
CA GLU A 141 23.94 -1.59 0.80
C GLU A 141 24.46 -3.03 1.03
N ASP A 142 23.69 -3.82 1.81
CA ASP A 142 23.98 -5.24 2.03
C ASP A 142 22.70 -6.02 2.43
N ASP A 143 22.77 -7.36 2.40
CA ASP A 143 21.63 -8.25 2.63
C ASP A 143 21.10 -8.24 4.09
N ASN A 144 21.77 -7.57 5.01
CA ASN A 144 21.44 -7.54 6.43
C ASN A 144 21.04 -6.16 6.94
N ASP A 145 20.98 -5.18 6.07
CA ASP A 145 20.49 -3.85 6.45
C ASP A 145 18.96 -3.80 6.57
N VAL A 146 18.46 -2.67 7.06
CA VAL A 146 17.04 -2.49 7.35
C VAL A 146 16.16 -2.65 6.10
N TRP A 147 16.60 -2.18 4.96
CA TRP A 147 15.84 -2.22 3.68
C TRP A 147 15.76 -3.64 3.13
N ALA A 148 16.90 -4.36 3.09
CA ALA A 148 16.96 -5.76 2.66
C ALA A 148 16.13 -6.67 3.60
N ILE A 149 16.23 -6.47 4.91
CA ILE A 149 15.44 -7.20 5.91
C ILE A 149 13.96 -6.90 5.74
N THR A 150 13.56 -5.65 5.59
CA THR A 150 12.16 -5.25 5.42
C THR A 150 11.55 -5.90 4.18
N ARG A 151 12.20 -5.79 3.02
CA ARG A 151 11.79 -6.45 1.79
C ARG A 151 11.66 -7.96 1.93
N LYS A 152 12.67 -8.61 2.49
CA LYS A 152 12.66 -10.08 2.67
C LYS A 152 11.55 -10.54 3.62
N LYS A 153 11.39 -9.87 4.76
CA LYS A 153 10.43 -10.28 5.78
C LYS A 153 8.98 -9.99 5.40
N SER A 154 8.71 -8.89 4.71
CA SER A 154 7.37 -8.62 4.18
C SER A 154 6.95 -9.69 3.16
N ARG A 155 7.85 -10.08 2.24
CA ARG A 155 7.61 -11.17 1.30
C ARG A 155 7.30 -12.49 2.01
N GLU A 156 8.09 -12.86 3.05
CA GLU A 156 7.81 -14.07 3.86
C GLU A 156 6.41 -14.03 4.47
N ILE A 157 5.98 -12.87 5.00
CA ILE A 157 4.66 -12.69 5.61
C ILE A 157 3.55 -12.84 4.56
N PHE A 158 3.56 -12.03 3.51
CA PHE A 158 2.47 -12.02 2.53
C PHE A 158 2.36 -13.34 1.76
N LEU A 159 3.48 -13.93 1.34
CA LEU A 159 3.47 -15.22 0.65
C LEU A 159 2.95 -16.35 1.55
N LYS A 160 3.33 -16.39 2.83
CA LYS A 160 2.80 -17.34 3.81
C LYS A 160 1.29 -17.20 4.01
N ARG A 161 0.76 -15.99 3.86
CA ARG A 161 -0.69 -15.69 3.95
C ARG A 161 -1.46 -15.97 2.65
N GLY A 162 -0.79 -16.51 1.63
CA GLY A 162 -1.40 -16.90 0.36
C GLY A 162 -1.49 -15.78 -0.68
N TYR A 163 -0.89 -14.62 -0.43
CA TYR A 163 -0.80 -13.56 -1.43
C TYR A 163 0.15 -13.96 -2.57
N VAL A 164 -0.17 -13.49 -3.75
CA VAL A 164 0.70 -13.59 -4.93
C VAL A 164 1.41 -12.25 -5.11
N LEU A 165 2.74 -12.28 -5.18
CA LEU A 165 3.53 -11.11 -5.58
C LEU A 165 3.34 -10.93 -7.09
N VAL A 166 2.63 -9.85 -7.46
CA VAL A 166 2.27 -9.54 -8.85
C VAL A 166 3.37 -8.73 -9.53
N PHE A 167 3.81 -7.67 -8.87
CA PHE A 167 4.92 -6.84 -9.33
C PHE A 167 5.96 -6.73 -8.22
N PRO A 168 7.09 -7.46 -8.34
CA PRO A 168 8.21 -7.32 -7.42
C PRO A 168 9.03 -6.08 -7.76
N ASP A 169 9.54 -5.42 -6.73
CA ASP A 169 10.55 -4.38 -6.89
C ASP A 169 10.13 -3.29 -7.89
N VAL A 170 8.90 -2.78 -7.77
CA VAL A 170 8.43 -1.67 -8.60
C VAL A 170 9.39 -0.50 -8.47
N GLN A 171 9.73 0.12 -9.60
CA GLN A 171 10.72 1.19 -9.66
C GLN A 171 10.08 2.53 -9.97
N LEU A 172 10.64 3.58 -9.38
CA LEU A 172 10.45 4.95 -9.83
C LEU A 172 11.32 5.23 -11.08
N PRO A 173 10.99 6.25 -11.89
CA PRO A 173 11.79 6.60 -13.05
C PRO A 173 13.27 6.85 -12.69
N SER A 174 14.16 6.48 -13.59
CA SER A 174 15.63 6.54 -13.37
C SER A 174 16.18 7.93 -13.07
N ASN A 175 15.41 8.98 -13.31
CA ASN A 175 15.73 10.37 -12.97
C ASN A 175 15.19 10.81 -11.60
N THR A 176 14.60 9.92 -10.83
CA THR A 176 14.08 10.19 -9.49
C THR A 176 15.18 9.96 -8.47
N PHE A 177 15.44 10.96 -7.63
CA PHE A 177 16.43 10.90 -6.56
C PHE A 177 15.80 11.27 -5.22
N TYR A 178 16.15 10.53 -4.18
CA TYR A 178 15.79 10.84 -2.80
C TYR A 178 17.04 10.77 -1.92
N ARG A 179 17.27 11.81 -1.11
CA ARG A 179 18.47 11.92 -0.23
C ARG A 179 19.79 11.65 -0.97
N GLY A 180 19.88 12.01 -2.27
CA GLY A 180 21.07 11.83 -3.10
C GLY A 180 21.29 10.43 -3.68
N LYS A 181 20.43 9.46 -3.37
CA LYS A 181 20.41 8.13 -4.01
C LYS A 181 19.37 8.12 -5.14
N GLN A 182 19.68 7.46 -6.24
CA GLN A 182 18.71 7.21 -7.30
C GLN A 182 17.69 6.22 -6.79
N CYS A 183 16.41 6.59 -6.86
CA CYS A 183 15.32 5.69 -6.49
C CYS A 183 15.20 4.58 -7.53
N GLY A 184 15.21 3.34 -7.05
CA GLY A 184 15.05 2.13 -7.87
C GLY A 184 13.87 1.30 -7.34
N ALA A 185 14.15 0.06 -6.98
CA ALA A 185 13.18 -0.86 -6.39
C ALA A 185 12.71 -0.34 -5.02
N PHE A 186 11.47 0.15 -4.95
CA PHE A 186 10.94 0.77 -3.74
C PHE A 186 9.72 0.05 -3.15
N GLU A 187 8.88 -0.62 -3.97
CA GLU A 187 7.67 -1.30 -3.53
C GLU A 187 7.53 -2.71 -4.09
N ASP A 188 6.78 -3.54 -3.36
CA ASP A 188 6.21 -4.80 -3.83
C ASP A 188 4.68 -4.71 -3.87
N TRP A 189 4.06 -5.22 -4.96
CA TRP A 189 2.62 -5.21 -5.14
C TRP A 189 2.03 -6.61 -5.18
N TYR A 190 1.03 -6.87 -4.34
CA TYR A 190 0.46 -8.19 -4.12
C TYR A 190 -1.03 -8.22 -4.43
N ALA A 191 -1.54 -9.43 -4.75
CA ALA A 191 -2.96 -9.72 -4.83
C ALA A 191 -3.29 -11.04 -4.12
N HIS A 192 -4.50 -11.12 -3.53
CA HIS A 192 -4.97 -12.33 -2.89
C HIS A 192 -5.89 -13.11 -3.86
N PRO A 193 -5.57 -14.38 -4.22
CA PRO A 193 -6.30 -15.14 -5.23
C PRO A 193 -7.74 -15.52 -4.83
N ASP A 194 -8.09 -15.46 -3.54
CA ASP A 194 -9.47 -15.65 -3.08
C ASP A 194 -10.36 -14.43 -3.36
N LEU A 195 -9.79 -13.24 -3.61
CA LEU A 195 -10.51 -11.97 -3.72
C LEU A 195 -10.33 -11.28 -5.08
N VAL A 196 -9.30 -11.65 -5.81
CA VAL A 196 -8.99 -11.12 -7.15
C VAL A 196 -9.08 -12.26 -8.16
N ASN A 197 -9.60 -11.96 -9.35
CA ASN A 197 -9.65 -12.95 -10.43
C ASN A 197 -8.24 -13.47 -10.76
N VAL A 198 -8.07 -14.79 -10.64
CA VAL A 198 -6.79 -15.48 -10.84
C VAL A 198 -6.24 -15.29 -12.26
N ASP A 199 -7.11 -15.19 -13.27
CA ASP A 199 -6.69 -14.94 -14.65
C ASP A 199 -6.08 -13.54 -14.80
N LEU A 200 -6.60 -12.53 -14.07
CA LEU A 200 -6.00 -11.19 -14.03
C LEU A 200 -4.65 -11.21 -13.31
N ILE A 201 -4.56 -11.91 -12.17
CA ILE A 201 -3.28 -12.08 -11.47
C ILE A 201 -2.25 -12.71 -12.40
N ASN A 202 -2.58 -13.82 -13.05
CA ASN A 202 -1.67 -14.54 -13.95
C ASN A 202 -1.30 -13.72 -15.19
N ARG A 203 -2.21 -12.88 -15.67
CA ARG A 203 -1.97 -11.99 -16.81
C ARG A 203 -0.91 -10.92 -16.52
N TYR A 204 -0.91 -10.36 -15.30
CA TYR A 204 -0.04 -9.25 -14.93
C TYR A 204 1.19 -9.66 -14.14
N LYS A 205 1.16 -10.84 -13.49
CA LYS A 205 2.28 -11.33 -12.69
C LYS A 205 3.57 -11.40 -13.50
N THR A 206 4.62 -10.88 -12.93
CA THR A 206 5.98 -10.95 -13.49
C THR A 206 6.99 -11.25 -12.37
N ASP A 207 8.17 -11.73 -12.75
CA ASP A 207 9.36 -11.85 -11.91
C ASP A 207 10.36 -10.70 -12.14
N LYS A 208 10.02 -9.78 -13.04
CA LYS A 208 10.86 -8.64 -13.40
C LYS A 208 10.54 -7.44 -12.53
N SER A 209 11.58 -6.77 -12.06
CA SER A 209 11.48 -5.42 -11.52
C SER A 209 11.21 -4.44 -12.68
N LEU A 210 10.09 -3.74 -12.62
CA LEU A 210 9.64 -2.83 -13.67
C LEU A 210 9.51 -1.41 -13.13
N THR A 211 9.84 -0.42 -13.95
CA THR A 211 9.40 0.95 -13.69
C THR A 211 7.87 0.99 -13.81
N PHE A 212 7.19 1.67 -12.92
CA PHE A 212 5.72 1.72 -12.94
C PHE A 212 5.15 2.21 -14.28
N SER A 213 5.89 3.05 -15.02
CA SER A 213 5.52 3.51 -16.36
C SER A 213 5.54 2.41 -17.41
N ASP A 214 6.33 1.35 -17.19
CA ASP A 214 6.47 0.22 -18.11
C ASP A 214 5.48 -0.91 -17.82
N ILE A 215 4.73 -0.80 -16.71
CA ILE A 215 3.65 -1.73 -16.40
C ILE A 215 2.50 -1.49 -17.38
N SER A 216 2.30 -2.46 -18.26
CA SER A 216 1.21 -2.44 -19.26
C SER A 216 -0.04 -3.10 -18.66
N TYR A 217 -1.11 -2.31 -18.53
CA TYR A 217 -2.40 -2.77 -18.01
C TYR A 217 -3.39 -3.01 -19.13
#